data_79925741ee2fa3afcf38a31e23f1468b
#
_entry.id   79925741ee2fa3afcf38a31e23f1468b
#
_cell.length_a   1.000
_cell.length_b   1.000
_cell.length_c   1.000
_cell.angle_alpha   90.00
_cell.angle_beta   90.00
_cell.angle_gamma   90.00
#
_symmetry.space_group_name_H-M   'P 1'
#
loop_
_entity.id
_entity.type
_entity.pdbx_description
1 polymer ?
#
loop_
_entity_poly.entity_id
_entity_poly.type
_entity_poly.pdbx_seq_one_letter_code
_entity_poly.pdbx_strand_id
1 'polypeptide(L)'
;MKPKRAISKKRLQQHINELVAIAKSVTPDVKVDIQIPGYEDQHAWVEIYVPDELEEQLYDRIGQRAHDIFIDTGYNIGALVYEKSQLQDAAA
;
A
#
# COMPACT_ATOMS: atom_id res chain seq x y z
N MET A 1 3.17 -21.54 -23.72
CA MET A 1 3.45 -20.54 -22.70
C MET A 1 2.18 -19.79 -22.31
N LYS A 2 2.02 -19.59 -21.04
CA LYS A 2 0.85 -18.86 -20.58
C LYS A 2 0.97 -17.39 -20.94
N PRO A 3 -0.03 -16.78 -21.58
CA PRO A 3 0.04 -15.36 -21.87
C PRO A 3 0.04 -14.53 -20.60
N LYS A 4 0.68 -13.39 -20.67
CA LYS A 4 0.70 -12.48 -19.55
C LYS A 4 -0.71 -12.02 -19.27
N ARG A 5 -1.15 -12.19 -18.03
CA ARG A 5 -2.50 -11.79 -17.65
C ARG A 5 -2.62 -10.28 -17.64
N ALA A 6 -3.65 -9.77 -18.26
CA ALA A 6 -3.92 -8.35 -18.22
C ALA A 6 -4.32 -7.95 -16.80
N ILE A 7 -3.80 -6.81 -16.35
CA ILE A 7 -4.11 -6.31 -15.02
C ILE A 7 -5.44 -5.56 -15.08
N SER A 8 -6.37 -5.98 -14.25
CA SER A 8 -7.66 -5.32 -14.15
C SER A 8 -7.52 -4.11 -13.22
N LYS A 9 -7.85 -2.94 -13.75
CA LYS A 9 -7.81 -1.72 -12.95
C LYS A 9 -8.74 -1.81 -11.76
N LYS A 10 -9.89 -2.44 -11.94
CA LYS A 10 -10.86 -2.61 -10.86
C LYS A 10 -10.29 -3.48 -9.75
N ARG A 11 -9.67 -4.61 -10.11
CA ARG A 11 -9.10 -5.49 -9.10
C ARG A 11 -7.90 -4.86 -8.42
N LEU A 12 -7.08 -4.16 -9.19
CA LEU A 12 -5.95 -3.43 -8.60
C LEU A 12 -6.45 -2.46 -7.55
N GLN A 13 -7.50 -1.69 -7.88
CA GLN A 13 -8.04 -0.72 -6.94
C GLN A 13 -8.62 -1.40 -5.70
N GLN A 14 -9.25 -2.58 -5.88
CA GLN A 14 -9.76 -3.34 -4.74
C GLN A 14 -8.64 -3.76 -3.79
N HIS A 15 -7.53 -4.21 -4.33
CA HIS A 15 -6.38 -4.60 -3.50
C HIS A 15 -5.78 -3.39 -2.79
N ILE A 16 -5.69 -2.27 -3.47
CA ILE A 16 -5.20 -1.04 -2.85
C ILE A 16 -6.14 -0.62 -1.72
N ASN A 17 -7.44 -0.67 -1.97
CA ASN A 17 -8.43 -0.30 -0.96
C ASN A 17 -8.34 -1.20 0.26
N GLU A 18 -8.06 -2.49 0.05
CA GLU A 18 -7.90 -3.41 1.16
C GLU A 18 -6.73 -3.01 2.05
N LEU A 19 -5.61 -2.67 1.44
CA LEU A 19 -4.43 -2.26 2.21
C LEU A 19 -4.68 -0.98 2.99
N VAL A 20 -5.34 -0.02 2.36
CA VAL A 20 -5.70 1.23 3.03
C VAL A 20 -6.68 0.98 4.17
N ALA A 21 -7.62 0.06 3.97
CA ALA A 21 -8.62 -0.25 4.99
C ALA A 21 -8.00 -0.84 6.24
N ILE A 22 -6.90 -1.58 6.12
CA ILE A 22 -6.19 -2.09 7.28
C ILE A 22 -5.74 -0.94 8.18
N ALA A 23 -5.15 0.09 7.58
CA ALA A 23 -4.71 1.25 8.34
C ALA A 23 -5.90 2.01 8.93
N LYS A 24 -6.94 2.21 8.13
CA LYS A 24 -8.11 2.97 8.59
C LYS A 24 -8.86 2.27 9.70
N SER A 25 -8.78 0.95 9.79
CA SER A 25 -9.44 0.21 10.86
C SER A 25 -8.77 0.45 12.21
N VAL A 26 -7.49 0.81 12.20
CA VAL A 26 -6.74 1.09 13.42
C VAL A 26 -6.73 2.58 13.72
N THR A 27 -6.57 3.41 12.70
CA THR A 27 -6.54 4.85 12.86
C THR A 27 -7.23 5.50 11.66
N PRO A 28 -8.43 6.08 11.85
CA PRO A 28 -9.14 6.70 10.72
C PRO A 28 -8.44 7.94 10.19
N ASP A 29 -7.52 8.51 10.96
CA ASP A 29 -6.79 9.71 10.56
C ASP A 29 -5.49 9.33 9.85
N VAL A 30 -5.61 8.62 8.73
CA VAL A 30 -4.45 8.26 7.93
C VAL A 30 -4.38 9.15 6.70
N LYS A 31 -3.16 9.36 6.24
CA LYS A 31 -2.95 10.02 4.96
C LYS A 31 -2.37 9.02 3.99
N VAL A 32 -2.90 8.99 2.77
CA VAL A 32 -2.52 7.99 1.77
C VAL A 32 -2.13 8.69 0.48
N ASP A 33 -1.04 8.21 -0.11
CA ASP A 33 -0.60 8.68 -1.41
C ASP A 33 -0.45 7.46 -2.31
N ILE A 34 -1.12 7.46 -3.45
CA ILE A 34 -1.17 6.32 -4.34
C ILE A 34 -0.63 6.72 -5.71
N GLN A 35 0.30 5.92 -6.22
CA GLN A 35 0.89 6.12 -7.53
C GLN A 35 0.62 4.90 -8.40
N ILE A 36 -0.01 5.10 -9.54
CA ILE A 36 -0.30 4.04 -10.51
C ILE A 36 0.21 4.51 -11.88
N PRO A 37 1.11 3.76 -12.52
CA PRO A 37 1.78 2.55 -12.02
C PRO A 37 2.80 2.90 -10.94
N GLY A 38 3.26 1.87 -10.24
CA GLY A 38 4.30 2.03 -9.26
C GLY A 38 5.68 2.12 -9.90
N TYR A 39 6.68 1.81 -9.11
CA TYR A 39 8.07 1.86 -9.58
C TYR A 39 8.43 0.55 -10.28
N GLU A 40 9.24 0.65 -11.31
CA GLU A 40 9.74 -0.49 -12.05
C GLU A 40 8.57 -1.37 -12.53
N ASP A 41 8.51 -2.62 -12.06
CA ASP A 41 7.47 -3.55 -12.48
C ASP A 41 6.30 -3.63 -11.50
N GLN A 42 6.20 -2.70 -10.58
CA GLN A 42 5.05 -2.63 -9.67
C GLN A 42 3.82 -2.11 -10.41
N HIS A 43 2.68 -2.67 -10.09
CA HIS A 43 1.40 -2.19 -10.63
C HIS A 43 0.93 -0.92 -9.93
N ALA A 44 1.29 -0.77 -8.65
CA ALA A 44 0.95 0.40 -7.88
C ALA A 44 1.95 0.59 -6.74
N TRP A 45 2.05 1.82 -6.27
CA TRP A 45 2.86 2.17 -5.10
C TRP A 45 1.95 2.93 -4.15
N VAL A 46 1.89 2.49 -2.90
CA VAL A 46 1.00 3.07 -1.89
C VAL A 46 1.84 3.49 -0.69
N GLU A 47 1.75 4.76 -0.32
CA GLU A 47 2.39 5.29 0.87
C GLU A 47 1.30 5.63 1.88
N ILE A 48 1.42 5.09 3.07
CA ILE A 48 0.42 5.26 4.12
C ILE A 48 1.09 5.91 5.32
N TYR A 49 0.58 7.07 5.74
CA TYR A 49 1.16 7.84 6.83
C TYR A 49 0.24 7.73 8.04
N VAL A 50 0.79 7.28 9.15
CA VAL A 50 0.04 6.98 10.37
C VAL A 50 0.70 7.66 11.56
N PRO A 51 -0.02 7.77 12.70
CA PRO A 51 0.62 8.25 13.92
C PRO A 51 1.87 7.43 14.23
N ASP A 52 2.91 8.11 14.72
CA ASP A 52 4.23 7.50 14.87
C ASP A 52 4.20 6.22 15.68
N GLU A 53 3.39 6.17 16.75
CA GLU A 53 3.32 5.00 17.61
C GLU A 53 2.68 3.78 16.96
N LEU A 54 2.03 3.95 15.81
CA LEU A 54 1.38 2.86 15.09
C LEU A 54 2.17 2.38 13.89
N GLU A 55 3.25 3.06 13.55
CA GLU A 55 3.96 2.81 12.30
C GLU A 55 4.51 1.38 12.24
N GLU A 56 5.20 0.93 13.27
CA GLU A 56 5.83 -0.39 13.25
C GLU A 56 4.79 -1.50 13.09
N GLN A 57 3.72 -1.41 13.88
CA GLN A 57 2.65 -2.41 13.86
C GLN A 57 1.99 -2.48 12.47
N LEU A 58 1.68 -1.34 11.91
CA LEU A 58 1.00 -1.30 10.61
C LEU A 58 1.94 -1.61 9.46
N TYR A 59 3.22 -1.24 9.59
CA TYR A 59 4.22 -1.58 8.60
C TYR A 59 4.25 -3.09 8.37
N ASP A 60 4.33 -3.86 9.45
CA ASP A 60 4.39 -5.30 9.35
C ASP A 60 3.10 -5.88 8.77
N ARG A 61 1.96 -5.40 9.26
CA ARG A 61 0.66 -5.92 8.84
C ARG A 61 0.37 -5.65 7.36
N ILE A 62 0.59 -4.42 6.96
CA ILE A 62 0.30 -4.01 5.58
C ILE A 62 1.30 -4.62 4.62
N GLY A 63 2.57 -4.65 5.00
CA GLY A 63 3.60 -5.28 4.19
C GLY A 63 3.33 -6.76 3.96
N GLN A 64 2.93 -7.46 5.03
CA GLN A 64 2.61 -8.88 4.90
C GLN A 64 1.40 -9.10 3.98
N ARG A 65 0.37 -8.27 4.12
CA ARG A 65 -0.80 -8.42 3.27
C ARG A 65 -0.51 -8.12 1.81
N ALA A 66 0.31 -7.10 1.55
CA ALA A 66 0.71 -6.79 0.17
C ALA A 66 1.49 -7.96 -0.44
N HIS A 67 2.35 -8.57 0.36
CA HIS A 67 3.10 -9.75 -0.10
C HIS A 67 2.17 -10.90 -0.40
N ASP A 68 1.20 -11.15 0.48
CA ASP A 68 0.22 -12.22 0.26
C ASP A 68 -0.58 -12.00 -1.01
N ILE A 69 -0.98 -10.77 -1.27
CA ILE A 69 -1.70 -10.43 -2.49
C ILE A 69 -0.85 -10.75 -3.71
N PHE A 70 0.43 -10.40 -3.66
CA PHE A 70 1.32 -10.69 -4.77
C PHE A 70 1.45 -12.21 -5.00
N ILE A 71 1.65 -12.97 -3.94
CA ILE A 71 1.79 -14.42 -4.05
C ILE A 71 0.51 -15.06 -4.58
N ASP A 72 -0.65 -14.62 -4.09
CA ASP A 72 -1.92 -15.24 -4.44
C ASP A 72 -2.44 -14.82 -5.80
N THR A 73 -2.19 -13.58 -6.22
CA THR A 73 -2.86 -13.01 -7.38
C THR A 73 -1.90 -12.49 -8.45
N GLY A 74 -0.64 -12.29 -8.11
CA GLY A 74 0.32 -11.70 -9.04
C GLY A 74 0.27 -10.18 -9.08
N TYR A 75 -0.63 -9.53 -8.34
CA TYR A 75 -0.67 -8.08 -8.31
C TYR A 75 0.46 -7.55 -7.44
N ASN A 76 1.40 -6.87 -8.07
CA ASN A 76 2.59 -6.35 -7.41
C ASN A 76 2.35 -4.92 -6.94
N ILE A 77 2.01 -4.78 -5.66
CA ILE A 77 1.72 -3.49 -5.06
C ILE A 77 2.76 -3.21 -4.00
N GLY A 78 3.54 -2.15 -4.21
CA GLY A 78 4.46 -1.69 -3.18
C GLY A 78 3.67 -0.90 -2.15
N ALA A 79 3.78 -1.28 -0.88
CA ALA A 79 3.07 -0.59 0.18
C ALA A 79 4.03 -0.33 1.33
N LEU A 80 4.20 0.92 1.68
CA LEU A 80 5.04 1.31 2.80
C LEU A 80 4.25 2.18 3.77
N VAL A 81 4.55 2.00 5.03
CA VAL A 81 3.93 2.76 6.11
C VAL A 81 4.98 3.66 6.72
N TYR A 82 4.64 4.92 6.84
CA TYR A 82 5.53 5.95 7.37
C TYR A 82 4.90 6.64 8.56
N GLU A 83 5.75 7.25 9.37
CA GLU A 83 5.29 8.10 10.45
C GLU A 83 4.80 9.44 9.91
N LYS A 84 3.68 9.93 10.42
CA LYS A 84 3.13 11.22 10.00
C LYS A 84 4.11 12.37 10.22
N SER A 85 4.97 12.27 11.22
CA SER A 85 5.95 13.30 11.48
C SER A 85 6.88 13.53 10.30
N GLN A 86 7.09 12.50 9.47
CA GLN A 86 7.93 12.63 8.29
C GLN A 86 7.30 13.53 7.23
N LEU A 87 5.98 13.62 7.19
CA LEU A 87 5.30 14.52 6.28
C LEU A 87 5.60 15.98 6.60
N GLN A 88 5.62 16.29 7.89
CA GLN A 88 5.92 17.64 8.33
C GLN A 88 7.36 18.01 7.99
N ASP A 89 8.27 17.08 8.23
CA ASP A 89 9.67 17.30 7.89
C ASP A 89 9.85 17.53 6.40
N ALA A 90 9.15 16.75 5.59
CA ALA A 90 9.25 16.89 4.14
C ALA A 90 8.65 18.21 3.65
N ALA A 91 7.69 18.74 4.37
CA ALA A 91 7.02 19.98 4.00
C ALA A 91 7.77 21.23 4.44
N ALA A 92 8.69 21.07 5.37
CA ALA A 92 9.41 22.20 5.98
C ALA A 92 10.42 22.87 5.04
#